data_506b62de87f1d643d348a062255e825b
#
_entry.id   506b62de87f1d643d348a062255e825b
#
_cell.length_a   1.000
_cell.length_b   1.000
_cell.length_c   1.000
_cell.angle_alpha   90.00
_cell.angle_beta   90.00
_cell.angle_gamma   90.00
#
_symmetry.space_group_name_H-M   'P 1'
#
loop_
_entity.id
_entity.type
_entity.pdbx_description
1 polymer ?
#
loop_
_entity_poly.entity_id
_entity_poly.type
_entity_poly.pdbx_seq_one_letter_code
_entity_poly.pdbx_strand_id
1 'polypeptide(L)' 'MKEMSKAFDQIKNWFIHGFWSEKRVRDAVKMGKITKEECDIILSIKD' A
#
# COMPACT_ATOMS: atom_id res chain seq x y z
N MET A 1 15.13 -9.82 -10.47
CA MET A 1 13.78 -9.79 -10.02
C MET A 1 13.53 -8.68 -9.02
N LYS A 2 12.48 -7.96 -9.22
CA LYS A 2 12.20 -6.85 -8.37
C LYS A 2 11.38 -7.26 -7.16
N GLU A 3 11.80 -6.82 -6.00
CA GLU A 3 11.09 -7.15 -4.79
C GLU A 3 10.26 -5.99 -4.32
N MET A 4 9.10 -6.30 -3.83
CA MET A 4 8.26 -5.29 -3.22
C MET A 4 8.76 -4.97 -1.83
N SER A 5 8.41 -3.79 -1.34
CA SER A 5 8.77 -3.41 0.03
C SER A 5 8.14 -4.39 1.01
N LYS A 6 8.81 -4.62 2.11
CA LYS A 6 8.23 -5.46 3.15
C LYS A 6 6.92 -4.90 3.63
N ALA A 7 6.84 -3.61 3.74
CA ALA A 7 5.62 -2.96 4.20
C ALA A 7 4.48 -3.10 3.20
N PHE A 8 4.81 -3.40 1.94
CA PHE A 8 3.78 -3.50 0.92
C PHE A 8 2.74 -4.55 1.26
N ASP A 9 3.18 -5.75 1.57
CA ASP A 9 2.26 -6.83 1.89
C ASP A 9 1.41 -6.50 3.10
N GLN A 10 2.05 -5.95 4.12
CA GLN A 10 1.35 -5.62 5.34
C GLN A 10 0.30 -4.55 5.13
N ILE A 11 0.68 -3.50 4.43
CA ILE A 11 -0.23 -2.40 4.17
C ILE A 11 -1.36 -2.86 3.25
N LYS A 12 -1.04 -3.69 2.27
CA LYS A 12 -2.04 -4.22 1.37
C LYS A 12 -3.09 -5.00 2.15
N ASN A 13 -2.65 -5.85 3.05
CA ASN A 13 -3.58 -6.64 3.85
C ASN A 13 -4.45 -5.75 4.72
N TRP A 14 -3.86 -4.75 5.33
CA TRP A 14 -4.62 -3.82 6.17
C TRP A 14 -5.68 -3.09 5.35
N PHE A 15 -5.32 -2.71 4.15
CA PHE A 15 -6.25 -1.99 3.29
C PHE A 15 -7.40 -2.90 2.85
N ILE A 16 -7.09 -4.12 2.48
CA ILE A 16 -8.09 -5.08 2.03
C ILE A 16 -9.07 -5.39 3.16
N HIS A 17 -8.56 -5.51 4.36
CA HIS A 17 -9.38 -5.83 5.52
C HIS A 17 -10.10 -4.61 6.10
N GLY A 18 -9.86 -3.45 5.55
CA GLY A 18 -10.55 -2.26 6.01
C GLY A 18 -9.90 -1.55 7.18
N PHE A 19 -8.70 -1.97 7.57
CA PHE A 19 -8.00 -1.31 8.66
C PHE A 19 -7.35 0.00 8.24
N TRP A 20 -7.05 0.13 6.95
CA TRP A 20 -6.42 1.33 6.41
C TRP A 20 -7.29 1.93 5.34
N SER A 21 -7.36 3.26 5.32
CA SER A 21 -8.09 3.96 4.27
C SER A 21 -7.13 4.31 3.14
N GLU A 22 -7.71 4.77 2.04
CA GLU A 22 -6.92 5.20 0.89
C GLU A 22 -5.94 6.29 1.29
N LYS A 23 -6.40 7.22 2.10
CA LYS A 23 -5.56 8.31 2.55
C LYS A 23 -4.36 7.79 3.32
N ARG A 24 -4.58 6.76 4.13
CA ARG A 24 -3.53 6.19 4.93
C ARG A 24 -2.48 5.53 4.06
N VAL A 25 -2.93 4.87 2.99
CA VAL A 25 -2.02 4.23 2.07
C VAL A 25 -1.15 5.27 1.38
N ARG A 26 -1.74 6.39 1.00
CA ARG A 26 -0.97 7.46 0.37
C ARG A 26 0.04 8.06 1.32
N ASP A 27 -0.31 8.14 2.59
CA ASP A 27 0.63 8.64 3.59
C ASP A 27 1.85 7.73 3.68
N ALA A 28 1.65 6.43 3.53
CA ALA A 28 2.76 5.51 3.57
C ALA A 28 3.75 5.79 2.46
N VAL A 29 3.26 6.20 1.30
CA VAL A 29 4.14 6.57 0.19
C VAL A 29 4.95 7.79 0.58
N LYS A 30 4.30 8.76 1.19
CA LYS A 30 4.95 9.98 1.60
C LYS A 30 6.05 9.71 2.61
N MET A 31 5.81 8.74 3.47
CA MET A 31 6.77 8.42 4.50
C MET A 31 7.86 7.47 4.00
N GLY A 32 7.77 7.03 2.76
CA GLY A 32 8.78 6.19 2.19
C GLY A 32 8.64 4.71 2.55
N LYS A 33 7.50 4.31 3.06
CA LYS A 33 7.30 2.92 3.43
C LYS A 33 6.97 2.05 2.22
N ILE A 34 6.29 2.62 1.26
CA ILE A 34 6.01 1.94 0.00
C ILE A 34 6.22 2.93 -1.13
N THR A 35 6.31 2.42 -2.34
CA THR A 35 6.50 3.27 -3.49
C THR A 35 5.14 3.69 -4.04
N LYS A 36 5.20 4.66 -4.94
CA LYS A 36 3.98 5.13 -5.56
C LYS A 36 3.33 4.02 -6.37
N GLU A 37 4.13 3.21 -7.03
CA GLU A 37 3.61 2.10 -7.80
C GLU A 37 2.90 1.11 -6.91
N GLU A 38 3.47 0.83 -5.76
CA GLU A 38 2.86 -0.08 -4.81
C GLU A 38 1.54 0.48 -4.31
N CYS A 39 1.50 1.77 -4.09
CA CYS A 39 0.27 2.43 -3.67
C CYS A 39 -0.82 2.24 -4.72
N ASP A 40 -0.46 2.44 -5.98
CA ASP A 40 -1.42 2.28 -7.06
C ASP A 40 -1.96 0.85 -7.11
N ILE A 41 -1.08 -0.11 -6.91
CA ILE A 41 -1.48 -1.51 -6.92
C ILE A 41 -2.48 -1.77 -5.80
N ILE A 42 -2.17 -1.28 -4.61
CA ILE A 42 -3.02 -1.50 -3.45
C ILE A 42 -4.40 -0.88 -3.68
N LEU A 43 -4.42 0.34 -4.18
CA LEU A 43 -5.69 1.02 -4.38
C LEU A 43 -6.53 0.37 -5.46
N SER A 44 -5.88 -0.29 -6.41
CA SER A 44 -6.59 -0.98 -7.47
C SER A 44 -7.29 -2.24 -6.97
N ILE A 45 -6.72 -2.86 -5.97
CA ILE A 45 -7.27 -4.12 -5.48
C ILE A 45 -8.69 -3.95 -4.97
N LYS A 46 -8.94 -2.84 -4.34
CA LYS A 46 -10.23 -2.62 -3.73
C LYS A 46 -11.34 -2.39 -4.75
N ASP A 47 -10.96 -2.00 -5.92
CA ASP A 47 -11.95 -1.82 -6.95
C ASP A 47 -12.50 -3.15 -7.39
#